data_d6ccbb8eb53665e12c47b07b5532aa17
#
_entry.id   d6ccbb8eb53665e12c47b07b5532aa17
#
_cell.length_a   1.000
_cell.length_b   1.000
_cell.length_c   1.000
_cell.angle_alpha   90.00
_cell.angle_beta   90.00
_cell.angle_gamma   90.00
#
_symmetry.space_group_name_H-M   'P 1'
#
loop_
_entity.id
_entity.type
_entity.pdbx_description
1 polymer ?
#
loop_
_entity_poly.entity_id
_entity_poly.type
_entity_poly.pdbx_seq_one_letter_code
_entity_poly.pdbx_strand_id
1 'polypeptide(L)'
;MRHKLIVFDVDGTLLDTSEGVLSSVKFAIKNMGYELPSDAVLKTFIGPPVQDSFSRVFGVMGDKKNRMADLFRIRYKNVDLLKAEPYEGIFDLFKALTDKGIAISIATYKRQDYAETIVKYFGFDKYTNIICGADFNGKLKKSDIIAEAVNLSGSSVGSAVMVGDTIQDNIGAGAVGMDFIAVTYGFGFKHRRDIDSIRGTNVIGIAYNPLDILSILERGKNEN
;
A
#
# COMPACT_ATOMS: atom_id res chain seq x y z
N MET A 1 -19.64 -14.17 -6.65
CA MET A 1 -19.08 -12.81 -6.76
C MET A 1 -18.40 -12.68 -8.12
N ARG A 2 -18.41 -11.48 -8.72
CA ARG A 2 -17.74 -11.18 -9.99
C ARG A 2 -16.23 -11.32 -9.82
N HIS A 3 -15.68 -10.77 -8.72
CA HIS A 3 -14.26 -10.79 -8.45
C HIS A 3 -13.83 -12.11 -7.81
N LYS A 4 -12.76 -12.69 -8.35
CA LYS A 4 -12.15 -13.96 -7.92
C LYS A 4 -10.80 -13.74 -7.26
N LEU A 5 -10.19 -12.55 -7.45
CA LEU A 5 -8.92 -12.13 -6.90
C LEU A 5 -9.07 -10.74 -6.29
N ILE A 6 -8.56 -10.59 -5.07
CA ILE A 6 -8.38 -9.28 -4.44
C ILE A 6 -6.88 -9.03 -4.32
N VAL A 7 -6.44 -7.92 -4.91
CA VAL A 7 -5.05 -7.45 -4.85
C VAL A 7 -4.97 -6.35 -3.80
N PHE A 8 -4.20 -6.53 -2.75
CA PHE A 8 -4.07 -5.54 -1.67
C PHE A 8 -2.75 -4.78 -1.75
N ASP A 9 -2.77 -3.47 -1.50
CA ASP A 9 -1.58 -2.76 -1.03
C ASP A 9 -1.29 -3.11 0.44
N VAL A 10 -0.14 -2.69 0.96
CA VAL A 10 0.30 -2.98 2.34
C VAL A 10 0.17 -1.76 3.23
N ASP A 11 0.94 -0.69 2.91
CA ASP A 11 1.05 0.50 3.77
C ASP A 11 -0.22 1.33 3.72
N GLY A 12 -0.93 1.47 4.83
CA GLY A 12 -2.23 2.19 4.87
C GLY A 12 -3.43 1.36 4.40
N THR A 13 -3.21 0.11 4.02
CA THR A 13 -4.28 -0.78 3.55
C THR A 13 -4.39 -2.04 4.42
N LEU A 14 -3.33 -2.79 4.58
CA LEU A 14 -3.26 -3.94 5.47
C LEU A 14 -2.68 -3.58 6.84
N LEU A 15 -1.70 -2.66 6.84
CA LEU A 15 -0.91 -2.29 8.01
C LEU A 15 -0.87 -0.76 8.21
N ASP A 16 -1.02 -0.34 9.45
CA ASP A 16 -0.54 0.97 9.90
C ASP A 16 0.97 0.88 10.14
N THR A 17 1.75 1.37 9.18
CA THR A 17 3.21 1.39 9.23
C THR A 17 3.78 2.74 9.69
N SER A 18 2.94 3.63 10.18
CA SER A 18 3.32 5.01 10.52
C SER A 18 4.44 5.09 11.56
N GLU A 19 4.41 4.25 12.60
CA GLU A 19 5.43 4.26 13.65
C GLU A 19 6.82 3.97 13.08
N GLY A 20 6.96 2.89 12.30
CA GLY A 20 8.24 2.49 11.74
C GLY A 20 8.81 3.50 10.74
N VAL A 21 7.94 4.01 9.85
CA VAL A 21 8.32 5.03 8.86
C VAL A 21 8.76 6.30 9.56
N LEU A 22 7.95 6.83 10.49
CA LEU A 22 8.26 8.10 11.19
C LEU A 22 9.50 7.98 12.08
N SER A 23 9.70 6.84 12.74
CA SER A 23 10.92 6.57 13.52
C SER A 23 12.17 6.67 12.64
N SER A 24 12.15 6.02 11.48
CA SER A 24 13.26 6.01 10.54
C SER A 24 13.50 7.36 9.87
N VAL A 25 12.43 8.12 9.56
CA VAL A 25 12.52 9.49 9.04
C VAL A 25 13.19 10.39 10.08
N LYS A 26 12.70 10.38 11.33
CA LYS A 26 13.28 11.17 12.42
C LYS A 26 14.78 10.85 12.65
N PHE A 27 15.14 9.58 12.55
CA PHE A 27 16.54 9.14 12.64
C PHE A 27 17.38 9.75 11.51
N ALA A 28 16.94 9.68 10.27
CA ALA A 28 17.67 10.22 9.13
C ALA A 28 17.85 11.74 9.24
N ILE A 29 16.79 12.48 9.61
CA ILE A 29 16.81 13.93 9.80
C ILE A 29 17.85 14.32 10.85
N LYS A 30 17.81 13.70 12.05
CA LYS A 30 18.74 14.00 13.14
C LYS A 30 20.19 13.70 12.77
N ASN A 31 20.45 12.57 12.11
CA ASN A 31 21.82 12.18 11.72
C ASN A 31 22.42 13.06 10.62
N MET A 32 21.59 13.83 9.92
CA MET A 32 22.03 14.85 8.95
C MET A 32 22.15 16.26 9.57
N GLY A 33 21.91 16.38 10.88
CA GLY A 33 22.03 17.66 11.60
C GLY A 33 20.87 18.63 11.36
N TYR A 34 19.73 18.15 10.84
CA TYR A 34 18.53 18.98 10.67
C TYR A 34 17.63 18.91 11.91
N GLU A 35 16.92 20.02 12.15
CA GLU A 35 15.85 20.05 13.14
C GLU A 35 14.63 19.26 12.67
N LEU A 36 13.92 18.64 13.60
CA LEU A 36 12.68 17.93 13.29
C LEU A 36 11.58 18.94 12.92
N PRO A 37 10.91 18.75 11.78
CA PRO A 37 9.73 19.53 11.45
C PRO A 37 8.55 19.13 12.34
N SER A 38 7.43 19.87 12.24
CA SER A 38 6.22 19.56 12.97
C SER A 38 5.68 18.15 12.64
N ASP A 39 4.89 17.56 13.54
CA ASP A 39 4.28 16.24 13.31
C ASP A 39 3.40 16.21 12.07
N ALA A 40 2.73 17.32 11.73
CA ALA A 40 1.95 17.43 10.50
C ALA A 40 2.82 17.27 9.25
N VAL A 41 4.02 17.85 9.24
CA VAL A 41 4.99 17.70 8.14
C VAL A 41 5.60 16.30 8.14
N LEU A 42 5.93 15.73 9.31
CA LEU A 42 6.45 14.36 9.41
C LEU A 42 5.47 13.35 8.83
N LYS A 43 4.18 13.47 9.09
CA LYS A 43 3.15 12.58 8.53
C LYS A 43 3.12 12.58 7.00
N THR A 44 3.58 13.64 6.33
CA THR A 44 3.65 13.70 4.86
C THR A 44 4.76 12.83 4.25
N PHE A 45 5.59 12.19 5.07
CA PHE A 45 6.57 11.21 4.62
C PHE A 45 6.00 9.81 4.42
N ILE A 46 4.79 9.55 4.93
CA ILE A 46 4.14 8.25 4.82
C ILE A 46 3.44 8.16 3.46
N GLY A 47 3.77 7.14 2.68
CA GLY A 47 3.23 6.89 1.33
C GLY A 47 4.16 7.30 0.19
N PRO A 48 4.58 8.56 0.04
CA PRO A 48 5.50 8.96 -1.03
C PRO A 48 6.91 8.36 -0.90
N PRO A 49 7.66 8.25 -2.02
CA PRO A 49 9.09 7.92 -1.97
C PRO A 49 9.84 8.86 -1.01
N VAL A 50 10.61 8.29 -0.09
CA VAL A 50 11.26 9.05 0.99
C VAL A 50 12.25 10.08 0.47
N GLN A 51 12.93 9.81 -0.66
CA GLN A 51 13.83 10.76 -1.30
C GLN A 51 13.12 12.05 -1.71
N ASP A 52 11.93 11.92 -2.28
CA ASP A 52 11.15 13.06 -2.75
C ASP A 52 10.61 13.86 -1.57
N SER A 53 10.24 13.18 -0.51
CA SER A 53 9.82 13.80 0.75
C SER A 53 10.96 14.59 1.40
N PHE A 54 12.20 14.07 1.44
CA PHE A 54 13.35 14.81 1.93
C PHE A 54 13.67 16.02 1.05
N SER A 55 13.61 15.88 -0.29
CA SER A 55 13.79 17.01 -1.19
C SER A 55 12.76 18.11 -0.96
N ARG A 56 11.50 17.72 -0.86
CA ARG A 56 10.37 18.64 -0.66
C ARG A 56 10.45 19.40 0.66
N VAL A 57 10.82 18.73 1.74
CA VAL A 57 10.78 19.31 3.10
C VAL A 57 12.06 20.10 3.42
N PHE A 58 13.22 19.61 2.97
CA PHE A 58 14.54 20.21 3.33
C PHE A 58 15.26 20.85 2.16
N GLY A 59 14.72 20.83 0.94
CA GLY A 59 15.39 21.37 -0.24
C GLY A 59 16.65 20.61 -0.64
N VAL A 60 16.89 19.41 -0.12
CA VAL A 60 18.09 18.62 -0.39
C VAL A 60 18.04 17.96 -1.75
N MET A 61 19.17 17.96 -2.46
CA MET A 61 19.33 17.32 -3.77
C MET A 61 20.66 16.54 -3.83
N GLY A 62 20.84 15.77 -4.91
CA GLY A 62 22.08 15.03 -5.16
C GLY A 62 22.49 14.14 -3.98
N ASP A 63 23.76 14.20 -3.61
CA ASP A 63 24.35 13.32 -2.58
C ASP A 63 23.72 13.49 -1.20
N LYS A 64 23.31 14.71 -0.83
CA LYS A 64 22.62 14.93 0.46
C LYS A 64 21.27 14.21 0.52
N LYS A 65 20.50 14.28 -0.57
CA LYS A 65 19.23 13.55 -0.70
C LYS A 65 19.44 12.03 -0.58
N ASN A 66 20.42 11.51 -1.33
CA ASN A 66 20.77 10.10 -1.32
C ASN A 66 21.21 9.64 0.08
N ARG A 67 22.07 10.42 0.73
CA ARG A 67 22.53 10.13 2.10
C ARG A 67 21.39 10.07 3.11
N MET A 68 20.44 11.00 3.06
CA MET A 68 19.25 10.96 3.93
C MET A 68 18.40 9.71 3.68
N ALA A 69 18.20 9.37 2.42
CA ALA A 69 17.44 8.17 2.05
C ALA A 69 18.14 6.87 2.50
N ASP A 70 19.46 6.82 2.41
CA ASP A 70 20.24 5.66 2.87
C ASP A 70 20.20 5.50 4.38
N LEU A 71 20.29 6.58 5.14
CA LEU A 71 20.11 6.58 6.59
C LEU A 71 18.72 6.07 6.98
N PHE A 72 17.69 6.56 6.28
CA PHE A 72 16.32 6.04 6.45
C PHE A 72 16.26 4.54 6.17
N ARG A 73 16.75 4.08 5.01
CA ARG A 73 16.68 2.67 4.59
C ARG A 73 17.41 1.74 5.56
N ILE A 74 18.61 2.15 6.01
CA ILE A 74 19.39 1.36 6.98
C ILE A 74 18.60 1.23 8.29
N ARG A 75 18.07 2.32 8.80
CA ARG A 75 17.29 2.32 10.03
C ARG A 75 16.01 1.51 9.88
N TYR A 76 15.26 1.76 8.82
CA TYR A 76 13.99 1.09 8.55
C TYR A 76 14.19 -0.42 8.45
N LYS A 77 15.14 -0.88 7.61
CA LYS A 77 15.42 -2.29 7.43
C LYS A 77 15.79 -3.00 8.72
N ASN A 78 16.70 -2.42 9.51
CA ASN A 78 17.34 -3.15 10.60
C ASN A 78 16.62 -3.02 11.95
N VAL A 79 15.74 -2.01 12.10
CA VAL A 79 15.14 -1.68 13.40
C VAL A 79 13.64 -1.45 13.34
N ASP A 80 13.15 -0.74 12.31
CA ASP A 80 11.82 -0.17 12.36
C ASP A 80 10.83 -0.85 11.38
N LEU A 81 11.29 -1.78 10.53
CA LEU A 81 10.47 -2.44 9.50
C LEU A 81 9.22 -3.11 10.06
N LEU A 82 9.33 -3.71 11.24
CA LEU A 82 8.25 -4.47 11.88
C LEU A 82 7.47 -3.65 12.92
N LYS A 83 7.77 -2.34 13.05
CA LYS A 83 6.97 -1.42 13.85
C LYS A 83 5.76 -0.97 13.05
N ALA A 84 4.78 -1.84 13.02
CA ALA A 84 3.52 -1.67 12.30
C ALA A 84 2.45 -2.49 13.01
N GLU A 85 1.18 -2.17 12.74
CA GLU A 85 0.04 -2.91 13.28
C GLU A 85 -0.96 -3.22 12.16
N PRO A 86 -1.48 -4.47 12.08
CA PRO A 86 -2.60 -4.78 11.19
C PRO A 86 -3.82 -3.93 11.54
N TYR A 87 -4.50 -3.38 10.53
CA TYR A 87 -5.78 -2.72 10.78
C TYR A 87 -6.79 -3.71 11.35
N GLU A 88 -7.60 -3.25 12.29
CA GLU A 88 -8.64 -4.06 12.91
C GLU A 88 -9.59 -4.65 11.86
N GLY A 89 -9.85 -5.96 11.92
CA GLY A 89 -10.71 -6.67 10.99
C GLY A 89 -10.02 -7.22 9.73
N ILE A 90 -8.71 -6.97 9.51
CA ILE A 90 -7.99 -7.48 8.32
C ILE A 90 -7.98 -9.02 8.29
N PHE A 91 -7.73 -9.69 9.40
CA PHE A 91 -7.72 -11.14 9.45
C PHE A 91 -9.11 -11.75 9.29
N ASP A 92 -10.14 -11.09 9.81
CA ASP A 92 -11.53 -11.50 9.60
C ASP A 92 -11.93 -11.35 8.13
N LEU A 93 -11.50 -10.27 7.48
CA LEU A 93 -11.66 -10.08 6.04
C LEU A 93 -10.97 -11.20 5.25
N PHE A 94 -9.70 -11.48 5.54
CA PHE A 94 -8.94 -12.52 4.84
C PHE A 94 -9.56 -13.88 5.00
N LYS A 95 -9.98 -14.23 6.22
CA LYS A 95 -10.70 -15.47 6.47
C LYS A 95 -12.00 -15.55 5.67
N ALA A 96 -12.80 -14.49 5.68
CA ALA A 96 -14.08 -14.47 4.95
C ALA A 96 -13.89 -14.56 3.43
N LEU A 97 -12.85 -13.94 2.87
CA LEU A 97 -12.50 -14.06 1.45
C LEU A 97 -12.10 -15.49 1.11
N THR A 98 -11.24 -16.10 1.92
CA THR A 98 -10.79 -17.49 1.73
C THR A 98 -11.95 -18.48 1.83
N ASP A 99 -12.82 -18.33 2.83
CA ASP A 99 -14.02 -19.17 3.01
C ASP A 99 -14.99 -19.08 1.80
N LYS A 100 -14.95 -17.97 1.06
CA LYS A 100 -15.72 -17.77 -0.18
C LYS A 100 -14.98 -18.21 -1.45
N GLY A 101 -13.76 -18.75 -1.32
CA GLY A 101 -12.93 -19.17 -2.44
C GLY A 101 -12.39 -18.00 -3.28
N ILE A 102 -12.24 -16.83 -2.68
CA ILE A 102 -11.65 -15.64 -3.32
C ILE A 102 -10.15 -15.62 -3.01
N ALA A 103 -9.34 -15.59 -4.06
CA ALA A 103 -7.89 -15.50 -3.94
C ALA A 103 -7.45 -14.13 -3.44
N ILE A 104 -6.35 -14.10 -2.72
CA ILE A 104 -5.70 -12.89 -2.19
C ILE A 104 -4.32 -12.79 -2.81
N SER A 105 -3.91 -11.60 -3.22
CA SER A 105 -2.53 -11.28 -3.56
C SER A 105 -2.14 -9.90 -3.02
N ILE A 106 -0.84 -9.64 -2.97
CA ILE A 106 -0.28 -8.38 -2.49
C ILE A 106 0.49 -7.71 -3.61
N ALA A 107 0.22 -6.42 -3.84
CA ALA A 107 0.93 -5.57 -4.79
C ALA A 107 1.26 -4.23 -4.14
N THR A 108 2.53 -3.99 -3.76
CA THR A 108 2.92 -2.83 -2.97
C THR A 108 4.15 -2.11 -3.52
N TYR A 109 4.22 -0.78 -3.33
CA TYR A 109 5.46 -0.03 -3.57
C TYR A 109 6.55 -0.27 -2.51
N LYS A 110 6.23 -1.02 -1.47
CA LYS A 110 7.27 -1.50 -0.56
C LYS A 110 8.22 -2.42 -1.30
N ARG A 111 9.53 -2.28 -1.07
CA ARG A 111 10.54 -3.12 -1.72
C ARG A 111 10.27 -4.61 -1.45
N GLN A 112 10.51 -5.47 -2.43
CA GLN A 112 10.13 -6.89 -2.41
C GLN A 112 10.57 -7.61 -1.14
N ASP A 113 11.85 -7.48 -0.73
CA ASP A 113 12.38 -8.13 0.47
C ASP A 113 11.74 -7.63 1.78
N TYR A 114 11.28 -6.37 1.82
CA TYR A 114 10.55 -5.84 2.97
C TYR A 114 9.11 -6.34 2.98
N ALA A 115 8.46 -6.40 1.82
CA ALA A 115 7.09 -6.92 1.69
C ALA A 115 7.02 -8.38 2.14
N GLU A 116 7.93 -9.23 1.68
CA GLU A 116 8.02 -10.64 2.08
C GLU A 116 8.25 -10.79 3.60
N THR A 117 9.17 -9.99 4.16
CA THR A 117 9.47 -10.00 5.60
C THR A 117 8.24 -9.64 6.43
N ILE A 118 7.54 -8.57 6.04
CA ILE A 118 6.34 -8.07 6.73
C ILE A 118 5.20 -9.09 6.62
N VAL A 119 4.92 -9.58 5.41
CA VAL A 119 3.85 -10.54 5.17
C VAL A 119 4.02 -11.78 6.03
N LYS A 120 5.24 -12.30 6.12
CA LYS A 120 5.55 -13.45 6.96
C LYS A 120 5.45 -13.13 8.45
N TYR A 121 5.98 -11.99 8.89
CA TYR A 121 5.99 -11.62 10.31
C TYR A 121 4.58 -11.44 10.86
N PHE A 122 3.69 -10.79 10.11
CA PHE A 122 2.29 -10.56 10.52
C PHE A 122 1.37 -11.76 10.22
N GLY A 123 1.87 -12.82 9.57
CA GLY A 123 1.12 -14.04 9.31
C GLY A 123 0.13 -13.94 8.14
N PHE A 124 0.32 -12.97 7.24
CA PHE A 124 -0.47 -12.87 6.00
C PHE A 124 -0.12 -13.97 4.99
N ASP A 125 1.06 -14.57 5.10
CA ASP A 125 1.51 -15.74 4.33
C ASP A 125 0.62 -16.99 4.48
N LYS A 126 -0.21 -17.02 5.51
CA LYS A 126 -1.24 -18.06 5.69
C LYS A 126 -2.39 -17.94 4.69
N TYR A 127 -2.56 -16.79 4.06
CA TYR A 127 -3.67 -16.47 3.17
C TYR A 127 -3.23 -16.28 1.71
N THR A 128 -1.97 -15.96 1.48
CA THR A 128 -1.42 -15.77 0.14
C THR A 128 0.08 -16.03 0.10
N ASN A 129 0.53 -16.59 -1.02
CA ASN A 129 1.95 -16.71 -1.38
C ASN A 129 2.32 -15.78 -2.55
N ILE A 130 1.38 -14.96 -3.03
CA ILE A 130 1.59 -14.02 -4.13
C ILE A 130 1.87 -12.64 -3.55
N ILE A 131 3.14 -12.28 -3.50
CA ILE A 131 3.64 -11.03 -2.93
C ILE A 131 4.51 -10.35 -3.98
N CYS A 132 4.02 -9.23 -4.51
CA CYS A 132 4.71 -8.42 -5.49
C CYS A 132 5.04 -7.06 -4.89
N GLY A 133 6.33 -6.79 -4.75
CA GLY A 133 6.86 -5.53 -4.25
C GLY A 133 7.62 -4.76 -5.31
N ALA A 134 8.06 -3.54 -4.97
CA ALA A 134 8.92 -2.75 -5.82
C ALA A 134 10.31 -3.40 -5.98
N ASP A 135 10.93 -3.17 -7.13
CA ASP A 135 12.31 -3.55 -7.39
C ASP A 135 13.29 -2.71 -6.55
N PHE A 136 14.52 -3.18 -6.46
CA PHE A 136 15.57 -2.51 -5.69
C PHE A 136 15.88 -1.11 -6.20
N ASN A 137 15.75 -0.89 -7.51
CA ASN A 137 16.08 0.36 -8.19
C ASN A 137 14.90 1.35 -8.27
N GLY A 138 13.70 0.96 -7.83
CA GLY A 138 12.48 1.79 -7.88
C GLY A 138 12.05 2.13 -9.32
N LYS A 139 12.27 1.22 -10.28
CA LYS A 139 11.89 1.41 -11.68
C LYS A 139 10.48 0.93 -12.00
N LEU A 140 10.01 -0.09 -11.27
CA LEU A 140 8.66 -0.63 -11.46
C LEU A 140 7.60 0.39 -11.06
N LYS A 141 6.59 0.54 -11.91
CA LYS A 141 5.40 1.32 -11.62
C LYS A 141 4.41 0.44 -10.84
N LYS A 142 3.47 1.07 -10.14
CA LYS A 142 2.41 0.32 -9.43
C LYS A 142 1.63 -0.60 -10.38
N SER A 143 1.39 -0.16 -11.62
CA SER A 143 0.75 -0.97 -12.66
C SER A 143 1.51 -2.25 -12.98
N ASP A 144 2.85 -2.21 -13.03
CA ASP A 144 3.68 -3.36 -13.34
C ASP A 144 3.59 -4.40 -12.21
N ILE A 145 3.63 -3.92 -10.96
CA ILE A 145 3.52 -4.74 -9.76
C ILE A 145 2.12 -5.39 -9.66
N ILE A 146 1.06 -4.63 -9.96
CA ILE A 146 -0.32 -5.14 -9.99
C ILE A 146 -0.48 -6.19 -11.09
N ALA A 147 0.02 -5.91 -12.29
CA ALA A 147 -0.05 -6.85 -13.42
C ALA A 147 0.65 -8.16 -13.09
N GLU A 148 1.81 -8.11 -12.45
CA GLU A 148 2.54 -9.30 -12.02
C GLU A 148 1.76 -10.11 -10.96
N ALA A 149 1.14 -9.44 -9.98
CA ALA A 149 0.32 -10.12 -8.99
C ALA A 149 -0.87 -10.85 -9.60
N VAL A 150 -1.53 -10.26 -10.62
CA VAL A 150 -2.60 -10.92 -11.39
C VAL A 150 -2.07 -12.10 -12.18
N ASN A 151 -0.95 -11.92 -12.89
CA ASN A 151 -0.31 -12.97 -13.68
C ASN A 151 0.02 -14.19 -12.83
N LEU A 152 0.69 -14.00 -11.69
CA LEU A 152 1.06 -15.08 -10.77
C LEU A 152 -0.17 -15.78 -10.16
N SER A 153 -1.29 -15.10 -10.04
CA SER A 153 -2.54 -15.70 -9.53
C SER A 153 -3.25 -16.58 -10.55
N GLY A 154 -2.90 -16.52 -11.83
CA GLY A 154 -3.62 -17.15 -12.93
C GLY A 154 -5.01 -16.56 -13.19
N SER A 155 -5.33 -15.41 -12.59
CA SER A 155 -6.62 -14.73 -12.75
C SER A 155 -6.60 -13.78 -13.96
N SER A 156 -7.79 -13.36 -14.42
CA SER A 156 -7.90 -12.27 -15.38
C SER A 156 -8.09 -10.93 -14.67
N VAL A 157 -7.62 -9.84 -15.28
CA VAL A 157 -7.81 -8.48 -14.76
C VAL A 157 -9.29 -8.16 -14.52
N GLY A 158 -10.19 -8.57 -15.44
CA GLY A 158 -11.63 -8.34 -15.33
C GLY A 158 -12.32 -9.10 -14.18
N SER A 159 -11.64 -10.09 -13.58
CA SER A 159 -12.08 -10.82 -12.39
C SER A 159 -11.32 -10.45 -11.13
N ALA A 160 -10.48 -9.43 -11.19
CA ALA A 160 -9.70 -8.93 -10.07
C ALA A 160 -10.13 -7.52 -9.66
N VAL A 161 -9.84 -7.15 -8.42
CA VAL A 161 -10.02 -5.79 -7.91
C VAL A 161 -8.81 -5.41 -7.05
N MET A 162 -8.30 -4.18 -7.23
CA MET A 162 -7.28 -3.59 -6.38
C MET A 162 -7.92 -2.90 -5.17
N VAL A 163 -7.35 -3.10 -4.01
CA VAL A 163 -7.71 -2.41 -2.77
C VAL A 163 -6.50 -1.60 -2.30
N GLY A 164 -6.66 -0.31 -2.14
CA GLY A 164 -5.57 0.58 -1.73
C GLY A 164 -6.06 1.90 -1.16
N ASP A 165 -5.18 2.60 -0.46
CA ASP A 165 -5.49 3.85 0.23
C ASP A 165 -4.97 5.10 -0.50
N THR A 166 -4.21 4.94 -1.61
CA THR A 166 -3.55 6.05 -2.30
C THR A 166 -3.98 6.22 -3.74
N ILE A 167 -3.73 7.43 -4.25
CA ILE A 167 -3.89 7.74 -5.69
C ILE A 167 -3.00 6.86 -6.58
N GLN A 168 -1.85 6.38 -6.07
CA GLN A 168 -0.93 5.54 -6.83
C GLN A 168 -1.52 4.13 -7.06
N ASP A 169 -2.25 3.60 -6.08
CA ASP A 169 -2.97 2.34 -6.20
C ASP A 169 -4.07 2.45 -7.26
N ASN A 170 -4.82 3.55 -7.19
CA ASN A 170 -5.87 3.83 -8.15
C ASN A 170 -5.32 3.98 -9.59
N ILE A 171 -4.28 4.81 -9.80
CA ILE A 171 -3.63 4.98 -11.10
C ILE A 171 -3.09 3.64 -11.61
N GLY A 172 -2.45 2.86 -10.73
CA GLY A 172 -1.94 1.54 -11.09
C GLY A 172 -3.02 0.57 -11.53
N ALA A 173 -4.14 0.51 -10.81
CA ALA A 173 -5.31 -0.28 -11.16
C ALA A 173 -5.92 0.16 -12.50
N GLY A 174 -6.11 1.46 -12.69
CA GLY A 174 -6.64 2.02 -13.94
C GLY A 174 -5.77 1.74 -15.15
N ALA A 175 -4.45 1.80 -15.00
CA ALA A 175 -3.50 1.54 -16.08
C ALA A 175 -3.56 0.09 -16.60
N VAL A 176 -3.97 -0.87 -15.76
CA VAL A 176 -4.19 -2.27 -16.15
C VAL A 176 -5.66 -2.59 -16.44
N GLY A 177 -6.57 -1.62 -16.32
CA GLY A 177 -8.02 -1.82 -16.56
C GLY A 177 -8.72 -2.61 -15.44
N MET A 178 -8.22 -2.51 -14.20
CA MET A 178 -8.75 -3.22 -13.03
C MET A 178 -9.72 -2.33 -12.24
N ASP A 179 -10.78 -2.93 -11.70
CA ASP A 179 -11.65 -2.26 -10.72
C ASP A 179 -10.84 -1.88 -9.45
N PHE A 180 -11.29 -0.83 -8.76
CA PHE A 180 -10.63 -0.32 -7.57
C PHE A 180 -11.60 -0.11 -6.41
N ILE A 181 -11.19 -0.51 -5.21
CA ILE A 181 -11.84 -0.18 -3.95
C ILE A 181 -10.89 0.74 -3.18
N ALA A 182 -11.33 1.96 -2.92
CA ALA A 182 -10.59 2.91 -2.11
C ALA A 182 -10.82 2.65 -0.61
N VAL A 183 -9.76 2.67 0.19
CA VAL A 183 -9.89 2.67 1.64
C VAL A 183 -9.54 4.04 2.22
N THR A 184 -10.28 4.50 3.24
CA THR A 184 -10.11 5.84 3.85
C THR A 184 -9.56 5.79 5.27
N TYR A 185 -9.37 4.62 5.81
CA TYR A 185 -8.73 4.42 7.12
C TYR A 185 -7.19 4.47 7.06
N GLY A 186 -6.61 4.42 5.85
CA GLY A 186 -5.16 4.48 5.61
C GLY A 186 -4.56 5.89 5.69
N PHE A 187 -3.48 6.13 4.94
CA PHE A 187 -2.72 7.38 4.99
C PHE A 187 -3.13 8.37 3.90
N GLY A 188 -3.54 7.88 2.72
CA GLY A 188 -3.82 8.67 1.53
C GLY A 188 -5.22 9.28 1.53
N PHE A 189 -6.22 8.59 0.98
CA PHE A 189 -7.59 9.10 0.92
C PHE A 189 -8.18 9.27 2.32
N LYS A 190 -8.77 10.45 2.60
CA LYS A 190 -9.43 10.74 3.88
C LYS A 190 -10.93 10.97 3.72
N HIS A 191 -11.34 11.44 2.54
CA HIS A 191 -12.72 11.80 2.26
C HIS A 191 -13.15 11.28 0.89
N ARG A 192 -14.45 11.10 0.72
CA ARG A 192 -15.04 10.71 -0.56
C ARG A 192 -14.65 11.66 -1.70
N ARG A 193 -14.58 12.98 -1.44
CA ARG A 193 -14.16 13.98 -2.44
C ARG A 193 -12.76 13.74 -3.00
N ASP A 194 -11.86 13.14 -2.22
CA ASP A 194 -10.50 12.84 -2.67
C ASP A 194 -10.53 11.76 -3.76
N ILE A 195 -11.55 10.89 -3.71
CA ILE A 195 -11.77 9.77 -4.60
C ILE A 195 -12.63 10.19 -5.80
N ASP A 196 -13.68 10.98 -5.59
CA ASP A 196 -14.60 11.45 -6.64
C ASP A 196 -13.89 12.33 -7.71
N SER A 197 -12.74 12.92 -7.35
CA SER A 197 -11.90 13.69 -8.29
C SER A 197 -11.06 12.82 -9.23
N ILE A 198 -10.97 11.51 -8.97
CA ILE A 198 -10.12 10.59 -9.72
C ILE A 198 -10.83 10.17 -11.00
N ARG A 199 -10.13 10.29 -12.15
CA ARG A 199 -10.63 9.88 -13.45
C ARG A 199 -9.83 8.70 -14.00
N GLY A 200 -10.48 7.87 -14.82
CA GLY A 200 -9.81 6.80 -15.58
C GLY A 200 -9.73 5.45 -14.89
N THR A 201 -10.29 5.31 -13.68
CA THR A 201 -10.41 4.02 -12.98
C THR A 201 -11.85 3.77 -12.57
N ASN A 202 -12.29 2.53 -12.64
CA ASN A 202 -13.60 2.14 -12.14
C ASN A 202 -13.54 1.92 -10.62
N VAL A 203 -13.85 2.98 -9.85
CA VAL A 203 -13.97 2.89 -8.39
C VAL A 203 -15.33 2.29 -8.04
N ILE A 204 -15.34 1.01 -7.66
CA ILE A 204 -16.57 0.26 -7.35
C ILE A 204 -17.06 0.43 -5.92
N GLY A 205 -16.25 1.05 -5.04
CA GLY A 205 -16.66 1.31 -3.66
C GLY A 205 -15.60 2.01 -2.83
N ILE A 206 -16.04 2.50 -1.67
CA ILE A 206 -15.21 3.13 -0.64
C ILE A 206 -15.42 2.35 0.66
N ALA A 207 -14.32 1.86 1.24
CA ALA A 207 -14.30 1.17 2.51
C ALA A 207 -13.77 2.09 3.62
N TYR A 208 -14.52 2.18 4.70
CA TYR A 208 -14.18 2.97 5.91
C TYR A 208 -13.53 2.09 6.99
N ASN A 209 -13.64 0.77 6.83
CA ASN A 209 -12.96 -0.26 7.62
C ASN A 209 -12.74 -1.49 6.72
N PRO A 210 -11.88 -2.44 7.11
CA PRO A 210 -11.59 -3.60 6.26
C PRO A 210 -12.81 -4.45 5.89
N LEU A 211 -13.78 -4.62 6.80
CA LEU A 211 -14.95 -5.47 6.54
C LEU A 211 -15.94 -4.86 5.53
N ASP A 212 -15.91 -3.55 5.31
CA ASP A 212 -16.72 -2.91 4.26
C ASP A 212 -16.39 -3.46 2.86
N ILE A 213 -15.16 -3.94 2.66
CA ILE A 213 -14.71 -4.53 1.39
C ILE A 213 -15.59 -5.73 1.01
N LEU A 214 -15.94 -6.58 1.97
CA LEU A 214 -16.85 -7.70 1.73
C LEU A 214 -18.22 -7.23 1.22
N SER A 215 -18.78 -6.24 1.88
CA SER A 215 -20.07 -5.66 1.52
C SER A 215 -20.08 -5.06 0.12
N ILE A 216 -18.97 -4.41 -0.28
CA ILE A 216 -18.80 -3.84 -1.63
C ILE A 216 -18.77 -4.95 -2.67
N LEU A 217 -17.98 -6.01 -2.43
CA LEU A 217 -17.86 -7.15 -3.33
C LEU A 217 -19.18 -7.93 -3.50
N GLU A 218 -20.05 -7.93 -2.48
CA GLU A 218 -21.35 -8.60 -2.50
C GLU A 218 -22.41 -7.82 -3.27
N ARG A 219 -22.39 -6.49 -3.22
CA ARG A 219 -23.34 -5.62 -3.96
C ARG A 219 -23.26 -5.82 -5.47
N GLY A 220 -22.11 -6.04 -6.03
CA GLY A 220 -21.92 -6.34 -7.46
C GLY A 220 -22.57 -7.67 -7.95
N LYS A 221 -23.26 -8.40 -7.06
CA LYS A 221 -24.09 -9.57 -7.44
C LYS A 221 -25.50 -9.20 -7.91
N ASN A 222 -26.02 -8.04 -7.50
CA ASN A 222 -27.44 -7.69 -7.69
C ASN A 222 -27.69 -6.78 -8.90
N GLU A 223 -26.65 -6.45 -9.66
CA GLU A 223 -26.74 -5.55 -10.84
C GLU A 223 -26.60 -6.27 -12.19
N ASN A 224 -26.75 -7.62 -12.21
CA ASN A 224 -26.78 -8.41 -13.45
C ASN A 224 -28.06 -9.21 -13.58
#